data_3d7c84c657f6ac2d5f8546b6b1347075
#
_entry.id   3d7c84c657f6ac2d5f8546b6b1347075
#
_cell.length_a   1.000
_cell.length_b   1.000
_cell.length_c   1.000
_cell.angle_alpha   90.00
_cell.angle_beta   90.00
_cell.angle_gamma   90.00
#
_symmetry.space_group_name_H-M   'P 1'
#
loop_
_entity.id
_entity.type
_entity.pdbx_description
1 polymer ?
#
loop_
_entity_poly.entity_id
_entity_poly.type
_entity_poly.pdbx_seq_one_letter_code
_entity_poly.pdbx_strand_id
1 'polypeptide(L)'
;SYREYVSRFEAEVPVQFLSFDHYPITYNGMKEEWYENLEEFSDEAKKAGKDFWAFAMSTQHWKYPHPTLATLRLQMFSDLAYGAQGLQYFTYWTPVNSEGFDYQFGPIGLDGKRTVAYDLVRQVNQEIKALSGVFVGAKVLWVRHTGAKIPRGTIRFDKLPEPVRVLETEGTGAVI
;
A
#
# COMPACT_ATOMS: atom_id res chain seq x y z
N SER A 1 -11.96 -14.81 10.31
CA SER A 1 -10.66 -14.14 10.06
C SER A 1 -10.76 -13.18 8.89
N TYR A 2 -9.79 -12.27 8.74
CA TYR A 2 -9.73 -11.36 7.58
C TYR A 2 -9.60 -12.15 6.27
N ARG A 3 -8.73 -13.13 6.23
CA ARG A 3 -8.57 -14.05 5.09
C ARG A 3 -9.89 -14.72 4.67
N GLU A 4 -10.67 -15.21 5.62
CA GLU A 4 -11.97 -15.81 5.35
C GLU A 4 -12.97 -14.79 4.76
N TYR A 5 -12.97 -13.56 5.28
CA TYR A 5 -13.78 -12.49 4.73
C TYR A 5 -13.43 -12.20 3.26
N VAL A 6 -12.14 -12.05 2.94
CA VAL A 6 -11.68 -11.78 1.56
C VAL A 6 -12.04 -12.94 0.63
N SER A 7 -11.78 -14.18 1.06
CA SER A 7 -12.10 -15.38 0.28
C SER A 7 -13.60 -15.52 -0.01
N ARG A 8 -14.44 -15.26 1.00
CA ARG A 8 -15.90 -15.29 0.81
C ARG A 8 -16.38 -14.14 -0.07
N PHE A 9 -15.87 -12.93 0.12
CA PHE A 9 -16.22 -11.79 -0.73
C PHE A 9 -15.90 -12.09 -2.20
N GLU A 10 -14.72 -12.64 -2.47
CA GLU A 10 -14.29 -13.01 -3.81
C GLU A 10 -15.21 -14.06 -4.45
N ALA A 11 -15.60 -15.07 -3.68
CA ALA A 11 -16.44 -16.15 -4.16
C ALA A 11 -17.92 -15.76 -4.37
N GLU A 12 -18.43 -14.88 -3.51
CA GLU A 12 -19.84 -14.51 -3.47
C GLU A 12 -20.18 -13.25 -4.31
N VAL A 13 -19.18 -12.36 -4.54
CA VAL A 13 -19.39 -11.10 -5.26
C VAL A 13 -18.68 -11.13 -6.62
N PRO A 14 -19.42 -11.00 -7.74
CA PRO A 14 -18.85 -11.14 -9.09
C PRO A 14 -18.07 -9.88 -9.52
N VAL A 15 -16.95 -9.59 -8.85
CA VAL A 15 -16.05 -8.48 -9.21
C VAL A 15 -14.95 -8.95 -10.15
N GLN A 16 -14.51 -8.06 -11.04
CA GLN A 16 -13.40 -8.35 -11.97
C GLN A 16 -12.03 -8.24 -11.33
N PHE A 17 -11.91 -7.40 -10.31
CA PHE A 17 -10.70 -7.21 -9.50
C PHE A 17 -11.10 -6.97 -8.05
N LEU A 18 -10.19 -7.22 -7.13
CA LEU A 18 -10.38 -6.92 -5.72
C LEU A 18 -9.84 -5.53 -5.40
N SER A 19 -10.44 -4.83 -4.45
CA SER A 19 -9.93 -3.54 -3.98
C SER A 19 -10.09 -3.46 -2.47
N PHE A 20 -9.07 -2.90 -1.80
CA PHE A 20 -9.14 -2.66 -0.36
C PHE A 20 -8.50 -1.34 0.02
N ASP A 21 -8.92 -0.84 1.19
CA ASP A 21 -8.30 0.29 1.86
C ASP A 21 -7.80 -0.11 3.25
N HIS A 22 -6.52 -0.01 3.45
CA HIS A 22 -5.89 -0.18 4.75
C HIS A 22 -4.67 0.72 4.85
N TYR A 23 -4.73 1.70 5.72
CA TYR A 23 -3.71 2.73 5.84
C TYR A 23 -2.78 2.44 7.02
N PRO A 24 -1.47 2.25 6.76
CA PRO A 24 -0.56 1.75 7.79
C PRO A 24 -0.14 2.79 8.83
N ILE A 25 -0.02 4.06 8.44
CA ILE A 25 0.63 5.08 9.26
C ILE A 25 -0.38 5.84 10.08
N THR A 26 -0.17 5.87 11.38
CA THR A 26 -0.97 6.62 12.36
C THR A 26 -0.05 7.52 13.21
N TYR A 27 -0.63 8.43 13.99
CA TYR A 27 0.13 9.21 14.99
C TYR A 27 0.86 8.34 16.02
N ASN A 28 0.37 7.12 16.25
CA ASN A 28 0.98 6.16 17.19
C ASN A 28 2.01 5.23 16.52
N GLY A 29 2.35 5.49 15.27
CA GLY A 29 3.26 4.66 14.49
C GLY A 29 2.57 3.78 13.45
N MET A 30 3.29 2.83 12.94
CA MET A 30 2.80 1.90 11.91
C MET A 30 1.94 0.81 12.55
N LYS A 31 0.82 0.49 11.92
CA LYS A 31 -0.05 -0.63 12.32
C LYS A 31 0.68 -1.97 12.10
N GLU A 32 0.71 -2.79 13.16
CA GLU A 32 1.43 -4.07 13.13
C GLU A 32 0.84 -5.08 12.14
N GLU A 33 -0.48 -5.02 11.93
CA GLU A 33 -1.23 -5.94 11.07
C GLU A 33 -1.18 -5.57 9.57
N TRP A 34 -0.57 -4.45 9.20
CA TRP A 34 -0.66 -3.96 7.81
C TRP A 34 -0.05 -4.92 6.79
N TYR A 35 1.16 -5.40 7.04
CA TYR A 35 1.80 -6.36 6.14
C TYR A 35 1.13 -7.74 6.18
N GLU A 36 0.61 -8.17 7.32
CA GLU A 36 -0.18 -9.39 7.43
C GLU A 36 -1.43 -9.31 6.53
N ASN A 37 -2.12 -8.16 6.53
CA ASN A 37 -3.26 -7.94 5.64
C ASN A 37 -2.86 -7.94 4.16
N LEU A 38 -1.71 -7.37 3.81
CA LEU A 38 -1.18 -7.43 2.43
C LEU A 38 -0.88 -8.87 2.00
N GLU A 39 -0.23 -9.67 2.87
CA GLU A 39 0.01 -11.10 2.63
C GLU A 39 -1.31 -11.84 2.36
N GLU A 40 -2.28 -11.69 3.27
CA GLU A 40 -3.57 -12.37 3.16
C GLU A 40 -4.35 -11.94 1.92
N PHE A 41 -4.40 -10.64 1.62
CA PHE A 41 -5.15 -10.12 0.49
C PHE A 41 -4.52 -10.50 -0.85
N SER A 42 -3.20 -10.37 -0.98
CA SER A 42 -2.43 -10.78 -2.16
C SER A 42 -2.59 -12.27 -2.44
N ASP A 43 -2.49 -13.11 -1.40
CA ASP A 43 -2.68 -14.55 -1.52
C ASP A 43 -4.08 -14.91 -2.04
N GLU A 44 -5.14 -14.32 -1.48
CA GLU A 44 -6.51 -14.60 -1.91
C GLU A 44 -6.77 -14.10 -3.33
N ALA A 45 -6.28 -12.91 -3.69
CA ALA A 45 -6.36 -12.39 -5.06
C ALA A 45 -5.68 -13.33 -6.05
N LYS A 46 -4.47 -13.82 -5.70
CA LYS A 46 -3.71 -14.76 -6.52
C LYS A 46 -4.44 -16.10 -6.69
N LYS A 47 -5.03 -16.66 -5.62
CA LYS A 47 -5.83 -17.89 -5.68
C LYS A 47 -7.05 -17.74 -6.58
N ALA A 48 -7.69 -16.58 -6.52
CA ALA A 48 -8.84 -16.24 -7.35
C ALA A 48 -8.48 -15.94 -8.82
N GLY A 49 -7.18 -15.79 -9.12
CA GLY A 49 -6.73 -15.38 -10.46
C GLY A 49 -7.12 -13.96 -10.83
N LYS A 50 -7.35 -13.09 -9.83
CA LYS A 50 -7.77 -11.70 -10.00
C LYS A 50 -6.63 -10.74 -9.63
N ASP A 51 -6.59 -9.60 -10.31
CA ASP A 51 -5.77 -8.48 -9.90
C ASP A 51 -6.36 -7.82 -8.66
N PHE A 52 -5.54 -7.08 -7.92
CA PHE A 52 -6.05 -6.24 -6.85
C PHE A 52 -5.54 -4.80 -6.95
N TRP A 53 -6.33 -3.90 -6.36
CA TRP A 53 -6.06 -2.49 -6.24
C TRP A 53 -5.99 -2.09 -4.78
N ALA A 54 -5.05 -1.22 -4.44
CA ALA A 54 -4.83 -0.76 -3.07
C ALA A 54 -4.96 0.75 -2.96
N PHE A 55 -5.40 1.21 -1.78
CA PHE A 55 -5.46 2.63 -1.45
C PHE A 55 -4.30 3.05 -0.56
N ALA A 56 -3.69 4.19 -0.87
CA ALA A 56 -2.78 4.89 0.02
C ALA A 56 -3.43 6.14 0.62
N MET A 57 -3.06 6.47 1.85
CA MET A 57 -3.51 7.65 2.55
C MET A 57 -2.78 8.89 2.03
N SER A 58 -3.50 9.83 1.44
CA SER A 58 -2.98 11.12 0.98
C SER A 58 -3.63 12.34 1.65
N THR A 59 -4.56 12.12 2.59
CA THR A 59 -5.33 13.17 3.24
C THR A 59 -5.30 12.98 4.75
N GLN A 60 -4.81 13.98 5.48
CA GLN A 60 -4.83 13.94 6.95
C GLN A 60 -6.27 13.94 7.47
N HIS A 61 -6.56 13.04 8.40
CA HIS A 61 -7.81 13.06 9.16
C HIS A 61 -7.75 12.09 10.34
N TRP A 62 -8.53 12.35 11.38
CA TRP A 62 -8.66 11.50 12.56
C TRP A 62 -7.30 11.07 13.12
N LYS A 63 -6.95 9.75 13.05
CA LYS A 63 -5.67 9.20 13.53
C LYS A 63 -4.56 9.18 12.48
N TYR A 64 -4.85 9.58 11.26
CA TYR A 64 -3.91 9.55 10.14
C TYR A 64 -3.24 10.91 9.96
N PRO A 65 -1.89 10.98 10.07
CA PRO A 65 -1.14 12.22 9.96
C PRO A 65 -1.09 12.74 8.52
N HIS A 66 -0.61 13.97 8.39
CA HIS A 66 -0.28 14.56 7.10
C HIS A 66 0.68 13.63 6.33
N PRO A 67 0.41 13.34 5.04
CA PRO A 67 1.28 12.51 4.23
C PRO A 67 2.64 13.17 4.04
N THR A 68 3.68 12.35 4.03
CA THR A 68 5.03 12.73 3.63
C THR A 68 5.46 11.91 2.42
N LEU A 69 6.52 12.33 1.75
CA LEU A 69 7.06 11.55 0.64
C LEU A 69 7.44 10.12 1.07
N ALA A 70 8.03 9.99 2.26
CA ALA A 70 8.41 8.68 2.82
C ALA A 70 7.19 7.80 3.08
N THR A 71 6.13 8.33 3.67
CA THR A 71 4.91 7.55 3.99
C THR A 71 4.12 7.18 2.74
N LEU A 72 4.10 8.03 1.71
CA LEU A 72 3.49 7.71 0.42
C LEU A 72 4.29 6.62 -0.33
N ARG A 73 5.61 6.75 -0.39
CA ARG A 73 6.49 5.72 -0.98
C ARG A 73 6.34 4.38 -0.27
N LEU A 74 6.35 4.38 1.07
CA LEU A 74 6.17 3.14 1.84
C LEU A 74 4.88 2.42 1.43
N GLN A 75 3.75 3.11 1.41
CA GLN A 75 2.46 2.52 1.04
C GLN A 75 2.49 2.02 -0.40
N MET A 76 2.76 2.89 -1.35
CA MET A 76 2.65 2.58 -2.76
C MET A 76 3.62 1.49 -3.23
N PHE A 77 4.88 1.54 -2.80
CA PHE A 77 5.86 0.53 -3.21
C PHE A 77 5.69 -0.79 -2.47
N SER A 78 5.15 -0.80 -1.26
CA SER A 78 4.76 -2.05 -0.61
C SER A 78 3.57 -2.69 -1.33
N ASP A 79 2.53 -1.92 -1.66
CA ASP A 79 1.39 -2.42 -2.43
C ASP A 79 1.83 -3.04 -3.77
N LEU A 80 2.73 -2.36 -4.49
CA LEU A 80 3.32 -2.87 -5.73
C LEU A 80 4.15 -4.15 -5.52
N ALA A 81 4.95 -4.20 -4.45
CA ALA A 81 5.75 -5.38 -4.12
C ALA A 81 4.88 -6.61 -3.83
N TYR A 82 3.69 -6.39 -3.26
CA TYR A 82 2.69 -7.44 -3.05
C TYR A 82 1.81 -7.73 -4.28
N GLY A 83 2.02 -7.01 -5.38
CA GLY A 83 1.40 -7.31 -6.68
C GLY A 83 0.18 -6.47 -7.03
N ALA A 84 -0.06 -5.36 -6.34
CA ALA A 84 -1.14 -4.45 -6.73
C ALA A 84 -0.96 -3.98 -8.19
N GLN A 85 -2.02 -4.09 -8.99
CA GLN A 85 -2.05 -3.64 -10.38
C GLN A 85 -2.77 -2.30 -10.54
N GLY A 86 -3.44 -1.83 -9.51
CA GLY A 86 -4.04 -0.51 -9.42
C GLY A 86 -3.71 0.16 -8.10
N LEU A 87 -3.38 1.45 -8.17
CA LEU A 87 -3.07 2.27 -7.01
C LEU A 87 -4.03 3.46 -6.95
N GLN A 88 -4.56 3.69 -5.78
CA GLN A 88 -5.56 4.69 -5.51
C GLN A 88 -5.15 5.54 -4.32
N TYR A 89 -5.75 6.70 -4.17
CA TYR A 89 -5.49 7.58 -3.03
C TYR A 89 -6.79 7.94 -2.31
N PHE A 90 -6.77 7.89 -1.02
CA PHE A 90 -7.77 8.54 -0.19
C PHE A 90 -7.20 9.88 0.31
N THR A 91 -7.62 11.01 -0.27
CA THR A 91 -8.48 11.22 -1.42
C THR A 91 -7.84 12.18 -2.42
N TYR A 92 -8.48 12.46 -3.55
CA TYR A 92 -8.04 13.51 -4.47
C TYR A 92 -8.46 14.90 -3.99
N TRP A 93 -9.71 15.07 -3.58
CA TRP A 93 -10.27 16.29 -3.03
C TRP A 93 -10.39 16.18 -1.51
N THR A 94 -10.01 17.23 -0.78
CA THR A 94 -10.20 17.27 0.68
C THR A 94 -11.69 17.19 0.99
N PRO A 95 -12.17 16.14 1.68
CA PRO A 95 -13.59 16.07 2.03
C PRO A 95 -13.99 17.20 3.00
N VAL A 96 -15.27 17.57 2.98
CA VAL A 96 -15.83 18.49 3.97
C VAL A 96 -15.86 17.78 5.33
N ASN A 97 -15.46 18.50 6.37
CA ASN A 97 -15.46 17.97 7.72
C ASN A 97 -16.86 17.54 8.16
N SER A 98 -16.93 16.44 8.85
CA SER A 98 -18.14 15.89 9.46
C SER A 98 -17.87 15.49 10.91
N GLU A 99 -18.89 15.11 11.64
CA GLU A 99 -18.74 14.70 13.04
C GLU A 99 -17.73 13.56 13.17
N GLY A 100 -16.69 13.77 13.97
CA GLY A 100 -15.61 12.81 14.20
C GLY A 100 -14.51 12.77 13.11
N PHE A 101 -14.64 13.55 12.01
CA PHE A 101 -13.64 13.59 10.96
C PHE A 101 -13.25 15.03 10.61
N ASP A 102 -11.98 15.35 10.84
CA ASP A 102 -11.34 16.60 10.52
C ASP A 102 -10.37 16.39 9.35
N TYR A 103 -10.91 16.49 8.12
CA TYR A 103 -10.13 16.28 6.90
C TYR A 103 -9.30 17.51 6.57
N GLN A 104 -8.00 17.31 6.32
CA GLN A 104 -7.07 18.39 5.99
C GLN A 104 -6.06 17.92 4.95
N PHE A 105 -5.58 18.88 4.17
CA PHE A 105 -4.43 18.69 3.27
C PHE A 105 -4.54 17.52 2.27
N GLY A 106 -5.74 17.22 1.77
CA GLY A 106 -5.85 16.39 0.57
C GLY A 106 -5.15 17.06 -0.61
N PRO A 107 -4.81 16.34 -1.69
CA PRO A 107 -4.13 16.92 -2.87
C PRO A 107 -4.78 18.19 -3.40
N ILE A 108 -6.10 18.25 -3.41
CA ILE A 108 -6.86 19.47 -3.72
C ILE A 108 -7.59 19.93 -2.46
N GLY A 109 -7.38 21.17 -2.06
CA GLY A 109 -8.06 21.80 -0.93
C GLY A 109 -9.53 22.13 -1.21
N LEU A 110 -10.26 22.48 -0.15
CA LEU A 110 -11.67 22.91 -0.25
C LEU A 110 -11.88 24.14 -1.15
N ASP A 111 -10.85 24.97 -1.29
CA ASP A 111 -10.84 26.15 -2.18
C ASP A 111 -10.51 25.79 -3.66
N GLY A 112 -10.37 24.50 -3.97
CA GLY A 112 -10.03 24.01 -5.31
C GLY A 112 -8.55 24.16 -5.69
N LYS A 113 -7.69 24.61 -4.79
CA LYS A 113 -6.26 24.79 -5.07
C LYS A 113 -5.45 23.54 -4.71
N ARG A 114 -4.32 23.39 -5.37
CA ARG A 114 -3.34 22.36 -5.05
C ARG A 114 -2.72 22.61 -3.68
N THR A 115 -2.58 21.58 -2.91
CA THR A 115 -1.87 21.60 -1.62
C THR A 115 -0.47 20.98 -1.77
N VAL A 116 0.32 20.99 -0.71
CA VAL A 116 1.61 20.28 -0.67
C VAL A 116 1.43 18.78 -0.97
N ALA A 117 0.33 18.17 -0.51
CA ALA A 117 0.05 16.76 -0.79
C ALA A 117 -0.07 16.47 -2.30
N TYR A 118 -0.55 17.43 -3.10
CA TYR A 118 -0.59 17.27 -4.56
C TYR A 118 0.81 17.06 -5.15
N ASP A 119 1.79 17.85 -4.73
CA ASP A 119 3.15 17.74 -5.27
C ASP A 119 3.83 16.45 -4.81
N LEU A 120 3.58 16.02 -3.57
CA LEU A 120 4.07 14.74 -3.06
C LEU A 120 3.49 13.54 -3.84
N VAL A 121 2.18 13.53 -4.03
CA VAL A 121 1.47 12.49 -4.83
C VAL A 121 1.97 12.50 -6.27
N ARG A 122 2.10 13.69 -6.89
CA ARG A 122 2.65 13.83 -8.24
C ARG A 122 4.05 13.23 -8.36
N GLN A 123 4.92 13.51 -7.39
CA GLN A 123 6.30 12.97 -7.39
C GLN A 123 6.28 11.44 -7.31
N VAL A 124 5.56 10.85 -6.35
CA VAL A 124 5.47 9.40 -6.22
C VAL A 124 4.87 8.75 -7.47
N ASN A 125 3.84 9.36 -8.06
CA ASN A 125 3.26 8.87 -9.31
C ASN A 125 4.25 8.90 -10.48
N GLN A 126 5.13 9.89 -10.55
CA GLN A 126 6.19 9.94 -11.57
C GLN A 126 7.23 8.83 -11.36
N GLU A 127 7.61 8.55 -10.12
CA GLU A 127 8.51 7.44 -9.77
C GLU A 127 7.91 6.08 -10.17
N ILE A 128 6.65 5.85 -9.80
CA ILE A 128 5.91 4.62 -10.15
C ILE A 128 5.78 4.49 -11.68
N LYS A 129 5.43 5.58 -12.37
CA LYS A 129 5.32 5.57 -13.83
C LYS A 129 6.64 5.22 -14.50
N ALA A 130 7.76 5.70 -14.01
CA ALA A 130 9.09 5.36 -14.53
C ALA A 130 9.41 3.87 -14.36
N LEU A 131 8.85 3.21 -13.34
CA LEU A 131 9.02 1.79 -13.05
C LEU A 131 7.87 0.91 -13.54
N SER A 132 6.88 1.47 -14.23
CA SER A 132 5.67 0.76 -14.65
C SER A 132 5.94 -0.50 -15.48
N GLY A 133 6.99 -0.48 -16.31
CA GLY A 133 7.41 -1.67 -17.08
C GLY A 133 7.87 -2.86 -16.23
N VAL A 134 8.19 -2.64 -14.94
CA VAL A 134 8.52 -3.71 -14.01
C VAL A 134 7.28 -4.30 -13.36
N PHE A 135 6.28 -3.46 -13.04
CA PHE A 135 5.14 -3.84 -12.20
C PHE A 135 3.90 -4.25 -13.00
N VAL A 136 3.63 -3.57 -14.14
CA VAL A 136 2.39 -3.84 -14.91
C VAL A 136 2.42 -5.24 -15.52
N GLY A 137 1.41 -6.04 -15.16
CA GLY A 137 1.29 -7.43 -15.60
C GLY A 137 2.28 -8.40 -14.95
N ALA A 138 3.13 -7.93 -14.04
CA ALA A 138 4.05 -8.79 -13.31
C ALA A 138 3.29 -9.72 -12.35
N LYS A 139 3.75 -10.97 -12.25
CA LYS A 139 3.22 -11.93 -11.27
C LYS A 139 4.18 -12.02 -10.10
N VAL A 140 3.71 -11.68 -8.93
CA VAL A 140 4.46 -11.86 -7.69
C VAL A 140 4.56 -13.34 -7.36
N LEU A 141 5.77 -13.85 -7.27
CA LEU A 141 6.01 -15.24 -6.90
C LEU A 141 5.95 -15.40 -5.37
N TRP A 142 6.58 -14.50 -4.66
CA TRP A 142 6.61 -14.43 -3.20
C TRP A 142 7.07 -13.05 -2.74
N VAL A 143 6.80 -12.71 -1.49
CA VAL A 143 7.32 -11.53 -0.80
C VAL A 143 8.09 -11.98 0.43
N ARG A 144 9.19 -11.31 0.76
CA ARG A 144 10.02 -11.62 1.93
C ARG A 144 10.45 -10.32 2.62
N HIS A 145 10.70 -10.45 3.90
CA HIS A 145 11.14 -9.33 4.73
C HIS A 145 12.49 -9.59 5.36
N THR A 146 13.35 -8.58 5.37
CA THR A 146 14.65 -8.60 6.05
C THR A 146 14.60 -7.79 7.36
N GLY A 147 15.68 -7.85 8.13
CA GLY A 147 15.85 -7.08 9.35
C GLY A 147 15.89 -7.95 10.61
N ALA A 148 16.26 -7.37 11.74
CA ALA A 148 16.34 -8.09 13.01
C ALA A 148 14.95 -8.60 13.46
N LYS A 149 13.91 -7.79 13.26
CA LYS A 149 12.51 -8.12 13.51
C LYS A 149 11.72 -7.89 12.23
N ILE A 150 11.01 -8.89 11.74
CA ILE A 150 10.11 -8.76 10.59
C ILE A 150 8.68 -8.48 11.06
N PRO A 151 7.82 -7.87 10.22
CA PRO A 151 6.43 -7.64 10.55
C PRO A 151 5.66 -8.95 10.84
N ARG A 152 4.64 -8.84 11.68
CA ARG A 152 3.76 -9.97 11.99
C ARG A 152 3.10 -10.53 10.73
N GLY A 153 2.94 -11.85 10.66
CA GLY A 153 2.28 -12.53 9.55
C GLY A 153 3.08 -12.61 8.26
N THR A 154 4.30 -12.04 8.23
CA THR A 154 5.18 -12.06 7.05
C THR A 154 6.25 -13.15 7.13
N ILE A 155 6.94 -13.38 6.03
CA ILE A 155 7.94 -14.45 5.92
C ILE A 155 9.34 -13.81 5.84
N ARG A 156 10.26 -14.33 6.64
CA ARG A 156 11.65 -13.90 6.65
C ARG A 156 12.36 -14.31 5.36
N PHE A 157 13.21 -13.42 4.90
CA PHE A 157 14.13 -13.70 3.81
C PHE A 157 15.35 -14.47 4.35
N ASP A 158 15.59 -15.65 3.82
CA ASP A 158 16.65 -16.57 4.25
C ASP A 158 17.62 -16.94 3.14
N LYS A 159 17.21 -16.77 1.87
CA LYS A 159 18.04 -17.14 0.72
C LYS A 159 17.80 -16.24 -0.47
N LEU A 160 18.87 -15.67 -1.04
CA LEU A 160 18.81 -14.87 -2.25
C LEU A 160 18.28 -15.70 -3.45
N PRO A 161 17.29 -15.16 -4.19
CA PRO A 161 16.84 -15.79 -5.43
C PRO A 161 17.86 -15.54 -6.55
N GLU A 162 18.06 -16.52 -7.41
CA GLU A 162 18.82 -16.30 -8.64
C GLU A 162 18.09 -15.29 -9.55
N PRO A 163 18.77 -14.33 -10.17
CA PRO A 163 20.26 -14.17 -10.23
C PRO A 163 20.83 -13.18 -9.19
N VAL A 164 20.07 -12.80 -8.15
CA VAL A 164 20.54 -11.84 -7.13
C VAL A 164 21.70 -12.43 -6.35
N ARG A 165 22.83 -11.73 -6.29
CA ARG A 165 24.05 -12.18 -5.62
C ARG A 165 24.28 -11.54 -4.25
N VAL A 166 23.86 -10.28 -4.12
CA VAL A 166 24.06 -9.50 -2.92
C VAL A 166 22.80 -8.70 -2.65
N LEU A 167 22.39 -8.64 -1.39
CA LEU A 167 21.39 -7.73 -0.86
C LEU A 167 21.94 -7.08 0.40
N GLU A 168 22.21 -5.81 0.33
CA GLU A 168 22.64 -4.99 1.46
C GLU A 168 21.59 -3.93 1.72
N THR A 169 21.21 -3.73 2.99
CA THR A 169 20.24 -2.73 3.39
C THR A 169 20.84 -1.81 4.44
N GLU A 170 20.69 -0.51 4.25
CA GLU A 170 20.95 0.48 5.28
C GLU A 170 19.73 0.59 6.18
N GLY A 171 19.87 0.23 7.48
CA GLY A 171 18.79 0.31 8.44
C GLY A 171 18.22 -1.04 8.85
N THR A 172 16.94 -1.06 9.24
CA THR A 172 16.34 -2.18 9.99
C THR A 172 15.71 -3.26 9.13
N GLY A 173 15.48 -3.03 7.85
CA GLY A 173 14.93 -4.04 6.96
C GLY A 173 14.41 -3.49 5.64
N ALA A 174 14.01 -4.41 4.78
CA ALA A 174 13.40 -4.15 3.48
C ALA A 174 12.33 -5.19 3.16
N VAL A 175 11.43 -4.83 2.23
CA VAL A 175 10.49 -5.73 1.56
C VAL A 175 11.10 -6.10 0.21
N ILE A 176 11.08 -7.36 -0.14
CA ILE A 176 11.70 -7.90 -1.37
C ILE A 176 10.67 -8.74 -2.11
#